data_b6a825705eff78ff6f33d1f3c4547f70
#
_entry.id   b6a825705eff78ff6f33d1f3c4547f70
#
_cell.length_a   1.000
_cell.length_b   1.000
_cell.length_c   1.000
_cell.angle_alpha   90.00
_cell.angle_beta   90.00
_cell.angle_gamma   90.00
#
_symmetry.space_group_name_H-M   'P 1'
#
loop_
_entity.id
_entity.type
_entity.pdbx_description
1 polymer ?
#
loop_
_entity_poly.entity_id
_entity_poly.type
_entity_poly.pdbx_seq_one_letter_code
_entity_poly.pdbx_strand_id
1 'polypeptide(L)'
;NGRLEIHDVIGPDEYTEHVNNNAYTNYLAWYNVASACRFMLMFEREDACFMEKATTFLARLWLPEADAGGVIPQDDSFMAKPAIDLSRYKAKAGKQTILLDYSRAEVNEMQILKQADVVMLNYLLPEKFTPAQCAANLAFYEPRTIHDSSLSKAIHGIVAARCGDTEGAYAFWRAGVAIDLGDDPHSSDDGIHAAATGAIWSGVIQGFAGMQIVEGELHLAPKLPARWRKLAFPLRWQNARLHFTFENDVLTIETTAPVTLTLWGKTVCVSERQALSRREFL
;
A
#
# COMPACT_ATOMS: atom_id res chain seq x y z
N ASN A 1 21.14 11.29 22.01
CA ASN A 1 21.42 9.97 21.43
C ASN A 1 22.03 10.04 20.02
N GLY A 2 22.13 11.23 19.41
CA GLY A 2 22.71 11.41 18.08
C GLY A 2 21.84 10.95 16.90
N ARG A 3 20.60 10.49 17.11
CA ARG A 3 19.63 10.19 16.05
C ARG A 3 19.04 11.48 15.49
N LEU A 4 18.61 11.43 14.25
CA LEU A 4 17.85 12.49 13.58
C LEU A 4 16.35 12.15 13.68
N GLU A 5 15.54 13.15 13.93
CA GLU A 5 14.09 13.03 14.09
C GLU A 5 13.38 14.05 13.21
N ILE A 6 12.16 13.73 12.78
CA ILE A 6 11.30 14.66 12.04
C ILE A 6 10.13 14.99 12.96
N HIS A 7 10.00 16.27 13.28
CA HIS A 7 9.02 16.76 14.25
C HIS A 7 7.97 17.63 13.58
N ASP A 8 6.81 17.75 14.25
CA ASP A 8 5.74 18.67 13.91
C ASP A 8 5.22 18.47 12.49
N VAL A 9 4.86 17.22 12.15
CA VAL A 9 4.36 16.85 10.83
C VAL A 9 2.92 16.33 10.89
N ILE A 10 2.29 16.32 9.71
CA ILE A 10 1.05 15.59 9.44
C ILE A 10 1.41 14.48 8.47
N GLY A 11 1.10 13.23 8.84
CA GLY A 11 1.22 12.08 7.94
C GLY A 11 0.08 12.04 6.91
N PRO A 12 -0.09 10.92 6.20
CA PRO A 12 -1.26 10.71 5.34
C PRO A 12 -2.59 10.76 6.11
N ASP A 13 -2.58 10.36 7.38
CA ASP A 13 -3.74 10.45 8.25
C ASP A 13 -3.95 11.88 8.74
N GLU A 14 -4.95 12.56 8.19
CA GLU A 14 -5.27 13.96 8.49
C GLU A 14 -6.10 14.14 9.78
N TYR A 15 -6.37 13.08 10.54
CA TYR A 15 -6.96 13.17 11.88
C TYR A 15 -5.90 13.24 12.97
N THR A 16 -4.64 12.98 12.62
CA THR A 16 -3.49 13.07 13.52
C THR A 16 -2.52 14.14 13.01
N GLU A 17 -2.50 15.27 13.70
CA GLU A 17 -1.76 16.49 13.32
C GLU A 17 -0.68 16.80 14.35
N HIS A 18 0.39 17.50 13.92
CA HIS A 18 1.48 17.98 14.79
C HIS A 18 2.17 16.87 15.58
N VAL A 19 2.48 15.75 14.92
CA VAL A 19 3.14 14.60 15.53
C VAL A 19 4.62 14.55 15.23
N ASN A 20 5.35 13.78 16.04
CA ASN A 20 6.77 13.54 15.85
C ASN A 20 7.00 12.12 15.35
N ASN A 21 8.00 11.97 14.48
CA ASN A 21 8.45 10.69 13.96
C ASN A 21 7.32 9.85 13.34
N ASN A 22 6.43 10.51 12.54
CA ASN A 22 5.44 9.77 11.78
C ASN A 22 6.12 8.73 10.88
N ALA A 23 5.71 7.48 10.99
CA ALA A 23 6.33 6.34 10.31
C ALA A 23 6.40 6.53 8.79
N TYR A 24 5.27 6.90 8.17
CA TYR A 24 5.22 7.16 6.73
C TYR A 24 6.22 8.24 6.32
N THR A 25 6.23 9.38 7.01
CA THR A 25 7.12 10.50 6.72
C THR A 25 8.59 10.10 6.84
N ASN A 26 8.97 9.43 7.93
CA ASN A 26 10.36 9.06 8.18
C ASN A 26 10.86 8.00 7.18
N TYR A 27 10.06 6.95 6.93
CA TYR A 27 10.43 5.92 5.95
C TYR A 27 10.53 6.47 4.52
N LEU A 28 9.63 7.38 4.11
CA LEU A 28 9.72 7.98 2.78
C LEU A 28 10.86 8.99 2.66
N ALA A 29 11.20 9.73 3.71
CA ALA A 29 12.40 10.57 3.74
C ALA A 29 13.66 9.72 3.61
N TRP A 30 13.73 8.60 4.34
CA TRP A 30 14.82 7.63 4.21
C TRP A 30 14.91 7.06 2.79
N TYR A 31 13.78 6.60 2.24
CA TYR A 31 13.70 6.02 0.90
C TYR A 31 14.09 7.01 -0.19
N ASN A 32 13.70 8.27 -0.07
CA ASN A 32 14.07 9.33 -1.02
C ASN A 32 15.59 9.52 -1.09
N VAL A 33 16.25 9.67 0.06
CA VAL A 33 17.71 9.84 0.12
C VAL A 33 18.44 8.58 -0.33
N ALA A 34 18.02 7.40 0.10
CA ALA A 34 18.59 6.12 -0.34
C ALA A 34 18.47 5.93 -1.85
N SER A 35 17.31 6.28 -2.44
CA SER A 35 17.10 6.23 -3.89
C SER A 35 18.00 7.22 -4.63
N ALA A 36 18.18 8.45 -4.11
CA ALA A 36 19.08 9.42 -4.69
C ALA A 36 20.53 8.89 -4.73
N CYS A 37 21.03 8.32 -3.63
CA CYS A 37 22.34 7.69 -3.59
C CYS A 37 22.48 6.58 -4.65
N ARG A 38 21.49 5.69 -4.72
CA ARG A 38 21.47 4.58 -5.69
C ARG A 38 21.52 5.08 -7.13
N PHE A 39 20.72 6.10 -7.47
CA PHE A 39 20.71 6.66 -8.81
C PHE A 39 21.98 7.43 -9.16
N MET A 40 22.59 8.14 -8.19
CA MET A 40 23.88 8.80 -8.42
C MET A 40 24.97 7.78 -8.76
N LEU A 41 25.04 6.67 -8.03
CA LEU A 41 25.95 5.57 -8.34
C LEU A 41 25.65 4.93 -9.71
N MET A 42 24.36 4.65 -10.00
CA MET A 42 23.94 4.03 -11.26
C MET A 42 24.30 4.88 -12.50
N PHE A 43 24.21 6.19 -12.38
CA PHE A 43 24.47 7.12 -13.47
C PHE A 43 25.87 7.75 -13.43
N GLU A 44 26.77 7.24 -12.59
CA GLU A 44 28.14 7.74 -12.42
C GLU A 44 28.22 9.25 -12.19
N ARG A 45 27.28 9.78 -11.38
CA ARG A 45 27.17 11.21 -11.04
C ARG A 45 27.38 11.43 -9.54
N GLU A 46 28.43 10.83 -9.00
CA GLU A 46 28.71 10.92 -7.58
C GLU A 46 29.19 12.32 -7.18
N ASP A 47 28.57 12.85 -6.13
CA ASP A 47 29.01 14.02 -5.38
C ASP A 47 29.45 13.56 -3.98
N ALA A 48 30.74 13.60 -3.71
CA ALA A 48 31.31 13.10 -2.46
C ALA A 48 30.70 13.81 -1.22
N CYS A 49 30.47 15.13 -1.29
CA CYS A 49 29.89 15.91 -0.19
C CYS A 49 28.43 15.48 0.07
N PHE A 50 27.65 15.28 -1.00
CA PHE A 50 26.29 14.76 -0.87
C PHE A 50 26.28 13.35 -0.30
N MET A 51 27.11 12.45 -0.82
CA MET A 51 27.16 11.05 -0.38
C MET A 51 27.54 10.92 1.10
N GLU A 52 28.47 11.72 1.60
CA GLU A 52 28.82 11.75 3.02
C GLU A 52 27.65 12.18 3.91
N LYS A 53 26.97 13.28 3.54
CA LYS A 53 25.80 13.78 4.26
C LYS A 53 24.64 12.78 4.20
N ALA A 54 24.37 12.21 3.03
CA ALA A 54 23.32 11.21 2.82
C ALA A 54 23.57 9.95 3.65
N THR A 55 24.79 9.42 3.65
CA THR A 55 25.16 8.27 4.48
C THR A 55 24.95 8.55 5.97
N THR A 56 25.35 9.73 6.43
CA THR A 56 25.12 10.16 7.82
C THR A 56 23.62 10.26 8.14
N PHE A 57 22.83 10.84 7.24
CA PHE A 57 21.39 10.95 7.38
C PHE A 57 20.72 9.57 7.46
N LEU A 58 21.02 8.69 6.49
CA LEU A 58 20.43 7.34 6.42
C LEU A 58 20.75 6.49 7.65
N ALA A 59 21.96 6.63 8.21
CA ALA A 59 22.38 5.90 9.41
C ALA A 59 21.76 6.44 10.71
N ARG A 60 21.34 7.71 10.74
CA ARG A 60 20.89 8.39 11.96
C ARG A 60 19.42 8.72 12.00
N LEU A 61 18.72 8.70 10.85
CA LEU A 61 17.30 8.98 10.82
C LEU A 61 16.54 7.92 11.63
N TRP A 62 15.73 8.37 12.54
CA TRP A 62 14.86 7.49 13.33
C TRP A 62 13.78 6.88 12.44
N LEU A 63 13.77 5.56 12.36
CA LEU A 63 12.70 4.79 11.73
C LEU A 63 11.98 4.01 12.83
N PRO A 64 10.66 4.22 13.00
CA PRO A 64 9.88 3.44 13.95
C PRO A 64 9.98 1.94 13.65
N GLU A 65 10.28 1.14 14.67
CA GLU A 65 10.37 -0.32 14.56
C GLU A 65 9.06 -0.97 15.02
N ALA A 66 8.79 -2.16 14.47
CA ALA A 66 7.64 -2.94 14.90
C ALA A 66 7.81 -3.42 16.33
N ASP A 67 6.73 -3.41 17.10
CA ASP A 67 6.67 -4.00 18.43
C ASP A 67 6.73 -5.54 18.39
N ALA A 68 6.65 -6.19 19.55
CA ALA A 68 6.66 -7.66 19.65
C ALA A 68 5.49 -8.33 18.90
N GLY A 69 4.41 -7.61 18.64
CA GLY A 69 3.26 -8.06 17.86
C GLY A 69 3.41 -7.83 16.35
N GLY A 70 4.48 -7.18 15.93
CA GLY A 70 4.74 -6.84 14.52
C GLY A 70 4.08 -5.53 14.08
N VAL A 71 3.51 -4.74 14.98
CA VAL A 71 2.84 -3.48 14.68
C VAL A 71 3.84 -2.32 14.76
N ILE A 72 3.89 -1.52 13.71
CA ILE A 72 4.69 -0.30 13.63
C ILE A 72 3.85 0.85 14.19
N PRO A 73 4.34 1.63 15.17
CA PRO A 73 3.62 2.80 15.65
C PRO A 73 3.52 3.86 14.55
N GLN A 74 2.34 4.49 14.41
CA GLN A 74 2.12 5.54 13.42
C GLN A 74 3.01 6.76 13.67
N ASP A 75 3.18 7.12 14.94
CA ASP A 75 4.03 8.20 15.45
C ASP A 75 4.40 7.93 16.90
N ASP A 76 5.21 8.80 17.51
CA ASP A 76 5.69 8.64 18.88
C ASP A 76 4.57 8.60 19.93
N SER A 77 3.39 9.15 19.64
CA SER A 77 2.28 9.30 20.60
C SER A 77 1.13 8.31 20.40
N PHE A 78 0.97 7.79 19.17
CA PHE A 78 -0.24 7.07 18.74
C PHE A 78 -0.60 5.88 19.62
N MET A 79 0.40 5.06 20.00
CA MET A 79 0.17 3.85 20.79
C MET A 79 -0.28 4.12 22.23
N ALA A 80 -0.02 5.31 22.77
CA ALA A 80 -0.43 5.73 24.10
C ALA A 80 -1.84 6.34 24.15
N LYS A 81 -2.41 6.70 22.98
CA LYS A 81 -3.75 7.31 22.89
C LYS A 81 -4.85 6.28 23.16
N PRO A 82 -6.01 6.69 23.71
CA PRO A 82 -7.15 5.79 23.91
C PRO A 82 -7.77 5.33 22.58
N ALA A 83 -8.16 4.06 22.52
CA ALA A 83 -9.01 3.54 21.46
C ALA A 83 -10.48 3.75 21.80
N ILE A 84 -11.32 4.01 20.78
CA ILE A 84 -12.77 4.12 20.92
C ILE A 84 -13.50 3.19 19.94
N ASP A 85 -14.78 2.94 20.17
CA ASP A 85 -15.62 2.21 19.21
C ASP A 85 -15.99 3.11 18.02
N LEU A 86 -15.52 2.71 16.83
CA LEU A 86 -15.74 3.41 15.58
C LEU A 86 -16.90 2.86 14.74
N SER A 87 -17.62 1.85 15.20
CA SER A 87 -18.63 1.12 14.40
C SER A 87 -19.68 2.05 13.78
N ARG A 88 -20.19 3.03 14.55
CA ARG A 88 -21.19 3.98 14.07
C ARG A 88 -20.66 4.97 13.03
N TYR A 89 -19.36 5.31 13.10
CA TYR A 89 -18.72 6.22 12.16
C TYR A 89 -18.34 5.49 10.87
N LYS A 90 -17.81 4.28 10.98
CA LYS A 90 -17.51 3.42 9.82
C LYS A 90 -18.75 3.11 8.99
N ALA A 91 -19.94 2.99 9.60
CA ALA A 91 -21.22 2.83 8.90
C ALA A 91 -21.59 4.06 8.04
N LYS A 92 -20.96 5.21 8.28
CA LYS A 92 -21.17 6.48 7.57
C LYS A 92 -19.86 7.02 6.99
N ALA A 93 -18.93 6.14 6.66
CA ALA A 93 -17.61 6.51 6.11
C ALA A 93 -17.75 7.45 4.90
N GLY A 94 -16.83 8.41 4.79
CA GLY A 94 -16.85 9.45 3.77
C GLY A 94 -17.64 10.71 4.12
N LYS A 95 -18.33 10.72 5.27
CA LYS A 95 -19.16 11.87 5.72
C LYS A 95 -18.55 12.62 6.91
N GLN A 96 -17.39 12.25 7.37
CA GLN A 96 -16.68 12.84 8.53
C GLN A 96 -17.57 13.05 9.78
N THR A 97 -18.49 12.11 10.01
CA THR A 97 -19.51 12.26 11.07
C THR A 97 -18.93 12.25 12.48
N ILE A 98 -17.68 11.79 12.65
CA ILE A 98 -16.98 11.88 13.92
C ILE A 98 -16.76 13.33 14.37
N LEU A 99 -16.58 14.26 13.43
CA LEU A 99 -16.39 15.68 13.72
C LEU A 99 -17.68 16.40 14.15
N LEU A 100 -18.83 15.70 14.12
CA LEU A 100 -20.07 16.19 14.73
C LEU A 100 -20.13 15.93 16.23
N ASP A 101 -19.34 14.94 16.72
CA ASP A 101 -19.35 14.52 18.12
C ASP A 101 -18.09 14.98 18.86
N TYR A 102 -16.97 15.11 18.16
CA TYR A 102 -15.65 15.49 18.67
C TYR A 102 -15.03 16.59 17.86
N SER A 103 -14.33 17.50 18.50
CA SER A 103 -13.46 18.46 17.83
C SER A 103 -12.25 17.77 17.20
N ARG A 104 -11.60 18.43 16.24
CA ARG A 104 -10.33 17.93 15.66
C ARG A 104 -9.26 17.70 16.73
N ALA A 105 -9.17 18.56 17.72
CA ALA A 105 -8.23 18.40 18.82
C ALA A 105 -8.50 17.13 19.65
N GLU A 106 -9.77 16.81 19.91
CA GLU A 106 -10.13 15.57 20.61
C GLU A 106 -9.86 14.34 19.76
N VAL A 107 -10.17 14.37 18.46
CA VAL A 107 -9.88 13.27 17.54
C VAL A 107 -8.37 13.02 17.47
N ASN A 108 -7.55 14.07 17.45
CA ASN A 108 -6.09 13.98 17.46
C ASN A 108 -5.54 13.23 18.69
N GLU A 109 -6.26 13.22 19.81
CA GLU A 109 -5.87 12.54 21.04
C GLU A 109 -6.39 11.10 21.16
N MET A 110 -6.89 10.51 20.06
CA MET A 110 -7.46 9.16 20.03
C MET A 110 -6.75 8.29 18.99
N GLN A 111 -6.86 6.95 19.13
CA GLN A 111 -6.41 6.01 18.09
C GLN A 111 -7.44 5.94 16.97
N ILE A 112 -7.51 6.97 16.15
CA ILE A 112 -8.45 7.11 15.04
C ILE A 112 -7.68 7.56 13.81
N LEU A 113 -7.97 6.93 12.66
CA LEU A 113 -7.44 7.34 11.38
C LEU A 113 -8.58 7.74 10.43
N LYS A 114 -8.38 8.85 9.73
CA LYS A 114 -9.22 9.25 8.60
C LYS A 114 -9.02 8.30 7.43
N GLN A 115 -7.76 7.93 7.15
CA GLN A 115 -7.33 7.14 6.00
C GLN A 115 -6.02 6.39 6.30
N ALA A 116 -5.60 5.54 5.35
CA ALA A 116 -4.38 4.73 5.49
C ALA A 116 -3.12 5.59 5.73
N ASP A 117 -2.34 5.24 6.75
CA ASP A 117 -1.02 5.80 7.07
C ASP A 117 0.03 4.67 7.07
N VAL A 118 0.21 3.93 8.16
CA VAL A 118 1.14 2.77 8.17
C VAL A 118 0.75 1.72 7.12
N VAL A 119 -0.54 1.50 6.87
CA VAL A 119 -1.00 0.60 5.80
C VAL A 119 -0.60 1.13 4.43
N MET A 120 -0.60 2.45 4.20
CA MET A 120 -0.06 3.07 2.99
C MET A 120 1.44 2.84 2.87
N LEU A 121 2.18 2.93 3.97
CA LEU A 121 3.62 2.64 3.99
C LEU A 121 3.90 1.18 3.60
N ASN A 122 3.13 0.21 4.13
CA ASN A 122 3.25 -1.21 3.75
C ASN A 122 2.91 -1.46 2.26
N TYR A 123 2.03 -0.65 1.68
CA TYR A 123 1.75 -0.69 0.25
C TYR A 123 2.90 -0.17 -0.60
N LEU A 124 3.48 0.98 -0.22
CA LEU A 124 4.50 1.69 -1.01
C LEU A 124 5.90 1.07 -0.91
N LEU A 125 6.27 0.56 0.25
CA LEU A 125 7.60 0.00 0.53
C LEU A 125 7.48 -1.46 1.04
N PRO A 126 6.85 -2.35 0.27
CA PRO A 126 6.58 -3.72 0.73
C PRO A 126 7.86 -4.50 1.08
N GLU A 127 8.99 -4.16 0.46
CA GLU A 127 10.28 -4.80 0.72
C GLU A 127 10.88 -4.45 2.09
N LYS A 128 10.36 -3.42 2.77
CA LYS A 128 10.82 -3.01 4.10
C LYS A 128 10.16 -3.80 5.23
N PHE A 129 9.09 -4.51 4.94
CA PHE A 129 8.25 -5.17 5.94
C PHE A 129 8.02 -6.64 5.60
N THR A 130 8.09 -7.49 6.59
CA THR A 130 7.74 -8.90 6.39
C THR A 130 6.24 -9.06 6.14
N PRO A 131 5.79 -10.14 5.48
CA PRO A 131 4.37 -10.41 5.32
C PRO A 131 3.60 -10.48 6.65
N ALA A 132 4.25 -10.97 7.71
CA ALA A 132 3.67 -11.01 9.06
C ALA A 132 3.47 -9.61 9.64
N GLN A 133 4.43 -8.70 9.46
CA GLN A 133 4.30 -7.29 9.88
C GLN A 133 3.19 -6.58 9.09
N CYS A 134 3.12 -6.79 7.77
CA CYS A 134 2.03 -6.22 6.97
C CYS A 134 0.65 -6.69 7.44
N ALA A 135 0.51 -7.97 7.76
CA ALA A 135 -0.73 -8.53 8.29
C ALA A 135 -1.06 -7.98 9.68
N ALA A 136 -0.06 -7.86 10.58
CA ALA A 136 -0.23 -7.29 11.92
C ALA A 136 -0.64 -5.81 11.84
N ASN A 137 0.02 -5.01 11.00
CA ASN A 137 -0.34 -3.61 10.78
C ASN A 137 -1.76 -3.48 10.23
N LEU A 138 -2.13 -4.26 9.22
CA LEU A 138 -3.49 -4.24 8.69
C LEU A 138 -4.53 -4.59 9.76
N ALA A 139 -4.30 -5.65 10.53
CA ALA A 139 -5.20 -6.08 11.59
C ALA A 139 -5.32 -5.05 12.72
N PHE A 140 -4.25 -4.31 13.02
CA PHE A 140 -4.25 -3.27 14.04
C PHE A 140 -4.92 -1.98 13.56
N TYR A 141 -4.56 -1.50 12.37
CA TYR A 141 -4.99 -0.19 11.88
C TYR A 141 -6.38 -0.21 11.23
N GLU A 142 -6.80 -1.33 10.60
CA GLU A 142 -8.13 -1.41 9.96
C GLU A 142 -9.29 -1.10 10.91
N PRO A 143 -9.39 -1.68 12.12
CA PRO A 143 -10.46 -1.33 13.05
C PRO A 143 -10.47 0.15 13.46
N ARG A 144 -9.32 0.81 13.41
CA ARG A 144 -9.08 2.20 13.81
C ARG A 144 -9.25 3.21 12.69
N THR A 145 -9.42 2.75 11.44
CA THR A 145 -9.58 3.60 10.26
C THR A 145 -11.04 3.77 9.90
N ILE A 146 -11.56 5.01 9.90
CA ILE A 146 -12.96 5.31 9.57
C ILE A 146 -13.20 5.22 8.06
N HIS A 147 -12.17 5.43 7.24
CA HIS A 147 -12.26 5.56 5.78
C HIS A 147 -13.08 6.78 5.33
N ASP A 148 -12.89 7.91 5.99
CA ASP A 148 -13.49 9.20 5.62
C ASP A 148 -12.81 9.87 4.41
N SER A 149 -11.99 9.13 3.69
CA SER A 149 -11.33 9.54 2.44
C SER A 149 -11.56 8.51 1.35
N SER A 150 -11.82 8.97 0.15
CA SER A 150 -11.95 8.13 -1.05
C SER A 150 -10.68 7.33 -1.39
N LEU A 151 -9.51 7.74 -0.88
CA LEU A 151 -8.21 7.09 -1.13
C LEU A 151 -7.97 5.88 -0.24
N SER A 152 -8.65 5.77 0.91
CA SER A 152 -8.29 4.86 1.99
C SER A 152 -8.58 3.39 1.67
N LYS A 153 -9.81 3.08 1.22
CA LYS A 153 -10.28 1.69 1.02
C LYS A 153 -9.46 0.92 0.01
N ALA A 154 -9.06 1.57 -1.08
CA ALA A 154 -8.28 0.91 -2.12
C ALA A 154 -6.93 0.39 -1.60
N ILE A 155 -6.24 1.17 -0.78
CA ILE A 155 -4.94 0.80 -0.20
C ILE A 155 -5.10 -0.36 0.78
N HIS A 156 -6.08 -0.30 1.68
CA HIS A 156 -6.41 -1.42 2.57
C HIS A 156 -6.75 -2.68 1.78
N GLY A 157 -7.49 -2.57 0.68
CA GLY A 157 -7.82 -3.68 -0.20
C GLY A 157 -6.59 -4.33 -0.85
N ILE A 158 -5.63 -3.54 -1.34
CA ILE A 158 -4.38 -4.06 -1.93
C ILE A 158 -3.56 -4.80 -0.87
N VAL A 159 -3.38 -4.20 0.31
CA VAL A 159 -2.61 -4.83 1.39
C VAL A 159 -3.32 -6.10 1.89
N ALA A 160 -4.65 -6.08 2.04
CA ALA A 160 -5.44 -7.27 2.39
C ALA A 160 -5.25 -8.41 1.39
N ALA A 161 -5.30 -8.12 0.08
CA ALA A 161 -5.03 -9.11 -0.96
C ALA A 161 -3.62 -9.72 -0.85
N ARG A 162 -2.60 -8.87 -0.63
CA ARG A 162 -1.22 -9.31 -0.42
C ARG A 162 -1.04 -10.17 0.84
N CYS A 163 -1.80 -9.87 1.90
CA CYS A 163 -1.85 -10.68 3.12
C CYS A 163 -2.69 -11.96 2.97
N GLY A 164 -3.32 -12.18 1.81
CA GLY A 164 -4.08 -13.39 1.51
C GLY A 164 -5.57 -13.33 1.83
N ASP A 165 -6.06 -12.22 2.40
CA ASP A 165 -7.49 -11.97 2.61
C ASP A 165 -8.13 -11.43 1.32
N THR A 166 -8.43 -12.32 0.39
CA THR A 166 -9.03 -11.96 -0.90
C THR A 166 -10.49 -11.51 -0.80
N GLU A 167 -11.24 -11.99 0.18
CA GLU A 167 -12.65 -11.60 0.37
C GLU A 167 -12.75 -10.22 1.01
N GLY A 168 -11.95 -9.91 2.02
CA GLY A 168 -11.83 -8.55 2.58
C GLY A 168 -11.34 -7.55 1.53
N ALA A 169 -10.31 -7.93 0.76
CA ALA A 169 -9.81 -7.13 -0.36
C ALA A 169 -10.91 -6.84 -1.39
N TYR A 170 -11.75 -7.83 -1.70
CA TYR A 170 -12.87 -7.65 -2.62
C TYR A 170 -13.94 -6.71 -2.06
N ALA A 171 -14.22 -6.79 -0.76
CA ALA A 171 -15.16 -5.88 -0.10
C ALA A 171 -14.66 -4.43 -0.17
N PHE A 172 -13.37 -4.18 0.10
CA PHE A 172 -12.74 -2.87 -0.04
C PHE A 172 -12.75 -2.37 -1.48
N TRP A 173 -12.39 -3.23 -2.43
CA TRP A 173 -12.38 -2.89 -3.84
C TRP A 173 -13.80 -2.49 -4.32
N ARG A 174 -14.82 -3.27 -4.00
CA ARG A 174 -16.21 -2.92 -4.31
C ARG A 174 -16.65 -1.58 -3.71
N ALA A 175 -16.28 -1.35 -2.45
CA ALA A 175 -16.60 -0.09 -1.79
C ALA A 175 -15.87 1.10 -2.44
N GLY A 176 -14.65 0.90 -2.95
CA GLY A 176 -13.92 1.89 -3.75
C GLY A 176 -14.60 2.19 -5.09
N VAL A 177 -15.04 1.14 -5.80
CA VAL A 177 -15.81 1.28 -7.06
C VAL A 177 -17.12 2.06 -6.84
N ALA A 178 -17.79 1.81 -5.73
CA ALA A 178 -19.07 2.44 -5.42
C ALA A 178 -18.98 3.94 -5.11
N ILE A 179 -17.80 4.49 -4.87
CA ILE A 179 -17.61 5.93 -4.58
C ILE A 179 -18.15 6.79 -5.72
N ASP A 180 -17.81 6.45 -6.96
CA ASP A 180 -18.23 7.22 -8.15
C ASP A 180 -19.22 6.46 -9.06
N LEU A 181 -19.31 5.13 -8.94
CA LEU A 181 -20.09 4.26 -9.83
C LEU A 181 -21.22 3.50 -9.10
N GLY A 182 -21.44 3.76 -7.81
CA GLY A 182 -22.51 3.13 -7.04
C GLY A 182 -23.87 3.80 -7.21
N ASP A 183 -24.89 3.21 -6.58
CA ASP A 183 -26.27 3.74 -6.60
C ASP A 183 -26.42 5.04 -5.78
N ASP A 184 -25.52 5.30 -4.83
CA ASP A 184 -25.41 6.54 -4.06
C ASP A 184 -23.97 7.06 -4.18
N PRO A 185 -23.58 7.62 -5.34
CA PRO A 185 -22.24 8.08 -5.57
C PRO A 185 -21.91 9.27 -4.66
N HIS A 186 -20.70 9.25 -4.10
CA HIS A 186 -20.18 10.38 -3.33
C HIS A 186 -19.55 11.45 -4.23
N SER A 187 -19.48 11.20 -5.54
CA SER A 187 -19.17 12.22 -6.53
C SER A 187 -20.27 13.27 -6.49
N SER A 188 -19.87 14.47 -6.17
CA SER A 188 -20.74 15.64 -6.08
C SER A 188 -20.54 16.52 -7.30
N ASP A 189 -21.05 17.74 -7.23
CA ASP A 189 -20.77 18.82 -8.19
C ASP A 189 -19.25 19.14 -8.30
N ASP A 190 -18.43 18.63 -7.37
CA ASP A 190 -16.96 18.75 -7.39
C ASP A 190 -16.29 17.80 -8.40
N GLY A 191 -17.02 16.88 -9.01
CA GLY A 191 -16.53 15.94 -10.01
C GLY A 191 -16.17 14.56 -9.45
N ILE A 192 -15.46 13.76 -10.27
CA ILE A 192 -15.06 12.40 -9.92
C ILE A 192 -13.81 12.37 -9.03
N HIS A 193 -13.69 11.32 -8.22
CA HIS A 193 -12.50 11.05 -7.41
C HIS A 193 -11.43 10.36 -8.25
N ALA A 194 -10.67 11.10 -9.04
CA ALA A 194 -9.71 10.56 -10.02
C ALA A 194 -8.72 9.56 -9.42
N ALA A 195 -8.19 9.83 -8.23
CA ALA A 195 -7.26 8.91 -7.56
C ALA A 195 -7.95 7.62 -7.08
N ALA A 196 -9.19 7.70 -6.58
CA ALA A 196 -9.98 6.52 -6.23
C ALA A 196 -10.30 5.67 -7.46
N THR A 197 -10.65 6.31 -8.60
CA THR A 197 -10.87 5.64 -9.87
C THR A 197 -9.62 4.92 -10.37
N GLY A 198 -8.44 5.56 -10.30
CA GLY A 198 -7.16 4.92 -10.60
C GLY A 198 -6.85 3.75 -9.66
N ALA A 199 -7.22 3.87 -8.40
CA ALA A 199 -7.03 2.82 -7.40
C ALA A 199 -7.92 1.58 -7.63
N ILE A 200 -9.03 1.69 -8.37
CA ILE A 200 -9.83 0.54 -8.82
C ILE A 200 -8.96 -0.39 -9.68
N TRP A 201 -8.24 0.18 -10.65
CA TRP A 201 -7.29 -0.57 -11.47
C TRP A 201 -6.15 -1.16 -10.64
N SER A 202 -5.55 -0.35 -9.77
CA SER A 202 -4.47 -0.81 -8.88
C SER A 202 -4.90 -1.94 -7.96
N GLY A 203 -6.13 -1.91 -7.45
CA GLY A 203 -6.71 -2.99 -6.64
C GLY A 203 -6.77 -4.33 -7.39
N VAL A 204 -7.11 -4.29 -8.69
CA VAL A 204 -7.13 -5.49 -9.53
C VAL A 204 -5.71 -5.99 -9.81
N ILE A 205 -4.83 -5.11 -10.28
CA ILE A 205 -3.50 -5.51 -10.79
C ILE A 205 -2.50 -5.72 -9.67
N GLN A 206 -2.43 -4.83 -8.70
CA GLN A 206 -1.48 -4.94 -7.58
C GLN A 206 -2.03 -5.75 -6.40
N GLY A 207 -3.37 -5.80 -6.26
CA GLY A 207 -4.05 -6.63 -5.28
C GLY A 207 -4.24 -8.07 -5.80
N PHE A 208 -5.24 -8.31 -6.63
CA PHE A 208 -5.64 -9.66 -7.03
C PHE A 208 -4.69 -10.36 -8.01
N ALA A 209 -4.05 -9.64 -8.94
CA ALA A 209 -2.99 -10.22 -9.75
C ALA A 209 -1.64 -10.27 -9.01
N GLY A 210 -1.53 -9.59 -7.87
CA GLY A 210 -0.34 -9.56 -7.05
C GLY A 210 0.89 -8.98 -7.76
N MET A 211 0.66 -8.06 -8.71
CA MET A 211 1.74 -7.44 -9.47
C MET A 211 2.58 -6.51 -8.58
N GLN A 212 3.88 -6.69 -8.62
CA GLN A 212 4.87 -5.82 -7.98
C GLN A 212 6.08 -5.66 -8.90
N ILE A 213 6.82 -4.58 -8.71
CA ILE A 213 8.15 -4.40 -9.30
C ILE A 213 9.13 -4.38 -8.13
N VAL A 214 9.96 -5.41 -8.06
CA VAL A 214 10.96 -5.58 -7.01
C VAL A 214 12.33 -5.56 -7.65
N GLU A 215 13.18 -4.60 -7.27
CA GLU A 215 14.53 -4.43 -7.81
C GLU A 215 14.60 -4.40 -9.35
N GLY A 216 13.55 -3.88 -10.00
CA GLY A 216 13.47 -3.80 -11.45
C GLY A 216 12.92 -5.06 -12.12
N GLU A 217 12.55 -6.08 -11.38
CA GLU A 217 11.94 -7.31 -11.88
C GLU A 217 10.41 -7.29 -11.71
N LEU A 218 9.71 -7.89 -12.69
CA LEU A 218 8.26 -8.02 -12.65
C LEU A 218 7.87 -9.28 -11.87
N HIS A 219 7.12 -9.10 -10.81
CA HIS A 219 6.57 -10.16 -9.97
C HIS A 219 5.06 -10.26 -10.12
N LEU A 220 4.50 -11.47 -10.15
CA LEU A 220 3.07 -11.74 -10.11
C LEU A 220 2.77 -12.92 -9.18
N ALA A 221 1.70 -12.79 -8.42
CA ALA A 221 1.21 -13.84 -7.53
C ALA A 221 -0.33 -13.83 -7.52
N PRO A 222 -1.00 -14.12 -8.67
CA PRO A 222 -2.44 -13.99 -8.76
C PRO A 222 -3.18 -14.90 -7.79
N LYS A 223 -4.18 -14.29 -7.12
CA LYS A 223 -5.11 -14.94 -6.21
C LYS A 223 -6.46 -14.20 -6.29
N LEU A 224 -7.46 -14.85 -6.87
CA LEU A 224 -8.77 -14.22 -7.09
C LEU A 224 -9.70 -14.41 -5.89
N PRO A 225 -10.63 -13.46 -5.66
CA PRO A 225 -11.74 -13.68 -4.76
C PRO A 225 -12.67 -14.77 -5.33
N ALA A 226 -13.41 -15.46 -4.48
CA ALA A 226 -14.25 -16.60 -4.89
C ALA A 226 -15.30 -16.25 -5.97
N ARG A 227 -15.65 -14.97 -6.08
CA ARG A 227 -16.64 -14.47 -7.06
C ARG A 227 -16.07 -14.29 -8.47
N TRP A 228 -14.75 -14.26 -8.65
CA TRP A 228 -14.11 -14.10 -9.94
C TRP A 228 -13.60 -15.45 -10.45
N ARG A 229 -14.03 -15.81 -11.64
CA ARG A 229 -13.57 -17.03 -12.32
C ARG A 229 -12.31 -16.80 -13.13
N LYS A 230 -12.15 -15.57 -13.62
CA LYS A 230 -11.06 -15.22 -14.54
C LYS A 230 -10.61 -13.78 -14.31
N LEU A 231 -9.31 -13.56 -14.44
CA LEU A 231 -8.68 -12.26 -14.56
C LEU A 231 -7.80 -12.25 -15.81
N ALA A 232 -8.00 -11.28 -16.69
CA ALA A 232 -7.14 -11.12 -17.87
C ALA A 232 -6.81 -9.63 -18.08
N PHE A 233 -5.56 -9.33 -18.38
CA PHE A 233 -5.10 -7.97 -18.63
C PHE A 233 -3.85 -7.94 -19.49
N PRO A 234 -3.68 -6.89 -20.34
CA PRO A 234 -2.43 -6.62 -21.03
C PRO A 234 -1.48 -5.82 -20.15
N LEU A 235 -0.18 -5.99 -20.36
CA LEU A 235 0.87 -5.19 -19.76
C LEU A 235 1.97 -4.90 -20.80
N ARG A 236 2.53 -3.70 -20.77
CA ARG A 236 3.77 -3.39 -21.47
C ARG A 236 4.90 -3.42 -20.46
N TRP A 237 5.85 -4.31 -20.66
CA TRP A 237 7.01 -4.46 -19.80
C TRP A 237 8.28 -4.47 -20.63
N GLN A 238 9.18 -3.51 -20.36
CA GLN A 238 10.38 -3.30 -21.18
C GLN A 238 10.03 -3.25 -22.69
N ASN A 239 10.59 -4.15 -23.49
CA ASN A 239 10.37 -4.22 -24.94
C ASN A 239 9.26 -5.19 -25.34
N ALA A 240 8.60 -5.85 -24.39
CA ALA A 240 7.57 -6.84 -24.64
C ALA A 240 6.17 -6.29 -24.37
N ARG A 241 5.20 -6.79 -25.13
CA ARG A 241 3.78 -6.73 -24.79
C ARG A 241 3.39 -8.08 -24.22
N LEU A 242 2.84 -8.06 -23.01
CA LEU A 242 2.40 -9.23 -22.28
C LEU A 242 0.87 -9.24 -22.24
N HIS A 243 0.30 -10.44 -22.31
CA HIS A 243 -1.10 -10.67 -21.99
C HIS A 243 -1.18 -11.78 -20.93
N PHE A 244 -1.74 -11.46 -19.80
CA PHE A 244 -1.94 -12.40 -18.69
C PHE A 244 -3.38 -12.85 -18.65
N THR A 245 -3.60 -14.16 -18.50
CA THR A 245 -4.91 -14.75 -18.21
C THR A 245 -4.77 -15.73 -17.06
N PHE A 246 -5.42 -15.45 -15.94
CA PHE A 246 -5.48 -16.34 -14.79
C PHE A 246 -6.89 -16.89 -14.64
N GLU A 247 -7.02 -18.20 -14.71
CA GLU A 247 -8.29 -18.92 -14.63
C GLU A 247 -8.04 -20.35 -14.12
N ASN A 248 -8.87 -20.85 -13.20
CA ASN A 248 -8.76 -22.20 -12.64
C ASN A 248 -7.36 -22.53 -12.09
N ASP A 249 -6.74 -21.59 -11.38
CA ASP A 249 -5.36 -21.70 -10.85
C ASP A 249 -4.27 -21.89 -11.94
N VAL A 250 -4.57 -21.59 -13.18
CA VAL A 250 -3.61 -21.57 -14.29
C VAL A 250 -3.38 -20.15 -14.77
N LEU A 251 -2.11 -19.72 -14.80
CA LEU A 251 -1.69 -18.47 -15.40
C LEU A 251 -1.16 -18.73 -16.80
N THR A 252 -1.86 -18.23 -17.79
CA THR A 252 -1.38 -18.19 -19.17
C THR A 252 -0.75 -16.82 -19.45
N ILE A 253 0.47 -16.84 -19.97
CA ILE A 253 1.24 -15.67 -20.34
C ILE A 253 1.51 -15.74 -21.83
N GLU A 254 1.14 -14.71 -22.57
CA GLU A 254 1.50 -14.51 -23.98
C GLU A 254 2.42 -13.29 -24.06
N THR A 255 3.51 -13.40 -24.82
CA THR A 255 4.51 -12.33 -24.94
C THR A 255 4.98 -12.15 -26.38
N THR A 256 5.30 -10.92 -26.75
CA THR A 256 5.86 -10.59 -28.08
C THR A 256 7.38 -10.69 -28.15
N ALA A 257 8.06 -10.85 -27.01
CA ALA A 257 9.49 -11.05 -26.90
C ALA A 257 9.82 -11.83 -25.63
N PRO A 258 10.95 -12.55 -25.54
CA PRO A 258 11.33 -13.26 -24.32
C PRO A 258 11.38 -12.31 -23.11
N VAL A 259 10.79 -12.76 -22.00
CA VAL A 259 10.77 -12.03 -20.73
C VAL A 259 11.11 -12.97 -19.59
N THR A 260 11.83 -12.44 -18.61
CA THR A 260 12.02 -13.09 -17.32
C THR A 260 11.17 -12.36 -16.28
N LEU A 261 10.44 -13.12 -15.47
CA LEU A 261 9.59 -12.60 -14.42
C LEU A 261 9.50 -13.59 -13.26
N THR A 262 9.07 -13.12 -12.10
CA THR A 262 8.89 -13.96 -10.91
C THR A 262 7.42 -14.26 -10.69
N LEU A 263 7.07 -15.56 -10.65
CA LEU A 263 5.71 -16.04 -10.41
C LEU A 263 5.67 -16.81 -9.08
N TRP A 264 4.83 -16.37 -8.15
CA TRP A 264 4.70 -16.97 -6.82
C TRP A 264 6.07 -17.27 -6.16
N GLY A 265 7.02 -16.33 -6.32
CA GLY A 265 8.36 -16.39 -5.74
C GLY A 265 9.41 -17.20 -6.53
N LYS A 266 9.06 -17.78 -7.69
CA LYS A 266 10.02 -18.50 -8.55
C LYS A 266 10.23 -17.78 -9.88
N THR A 267 11.47 -17.66 -10.31
CA THR A 267 11.83 -17.03 -11.60
C THR A 267 11.46 -17.93 -12.76
N VAL A 268 10.82 -17.36 -13.78
CA VAL A 268 10.38 -18.03 -15.00
C VAL A 268 10.78 -17.23 -16.22
N CYS A 269 11.25 -17.90 -17.27
CA CYS A 269 11.50 -17.30 -18.58
C CYS A 269 10.39 -17.75 -19.56
N VAL A 270 9.71 -16.79 -20.18
CA VAL A 270 8.64 -17.02 -21.15
C VAL A 270 9.04 -16.42 -22.50
N SER A 271 9.03 -17.21 -23.56
CA SER A 271 9.47 -16.77 -24.89
C SER A 271 8.32 -16.41 -25.83
N GLU A 272 7.16 -17.08 -25.72
CA GLU A 272 5.99 -16.86 -26.59
C GLU A 272 4.70 -16.95 -25.76
N ARG A 273 4.18 -18.19 -25.64
CA ARG A 273 2.99 -18.50 -24.88
C ARG A 273 3.28 -19.66 -23.95
N GLN A 274 2.96 -19.46 -22.67
CA GLN A 274 3.14 -20.51 -21.66
C GLN A 274 1.95 -20.50 -20.69
N ALA A 275 1.47 -21.69 -20.35
CA ALA A 275 0.48 -21.91 -19.31
C ALA A 275 1.17 -22.58 -18.11
N LEU A 276 1.00 -22.01 -16.94
CA LEU A 276 1.68 -22.42 -15.70
C LEU A 276 0.65 -22.64 -14.61
N SER A 277 0.62 -23.83 -14.04
CA SER A 277 -0.28 -24.13 -12.93
C SER A 277 0.31 -23.57 -11.64
N ARG A 278 -0.51 -22.89 -10.85
CA ARG A 278 -0.11 -22.40 -9.52
C ARG A 278 0.44 -23.51 -8.62
N ARG A 279 -0.05 -24.75 -8.78
CA ARG A 279 0.40 -25.93 -8.01
C ARG A 279 1.87 -26.26 -8.21
N GLU A 280 2.46 -25.86 -9.35
CA GLU A 280 3.90 -26.07 -9.64
C GLU A 280 4.81 -25.13 -8.82
N PHE A 281 4.21 -24.13 -8.20
CA PHE A 281 4.92 -23.08 -7.44
C PHE A 281 4.74 -23.18 -5.93
N LEU A 282 3.73 -23.91 -5.47
CA LEU A 282 3.49 -24.20 -4.06
C LEU A 282 4.27 -25.44 -3.61
#